data_2c94d7acb7995be8e4ece4bc60a28d83
#
_entry.id   2c94d7acb7995be8e4ece4bc60a28d83
#
_cell.length_a   1.000
_cell.length_b   1.000
_cell.length_c   1.000
_cell.angle_alpha   90.00
_cell.angle_beta   90.00
_cell.angle_gamma   90.00
#
_symmetry.space_group_name_H-M   'P 1'
#
loop_
_entity.id
_entity.type
_entity.pdbx_description
1 polymer ?
#
loop_
_entity_poly.entity_id
_entity_poly.type
_entity_poly.pdbx_seq_one_letter_code
_entity_poly.pdbx_strand_id
1 'polypeptide(L)'
;MRRVVVGKGAQGVLLFAYTALVLAGTLLVEGRPGVVTNLVPFDDLARLRASAGTAGVLSSRFVLGLLGMVGNLVMFAVWGFLAWKFVDGRGRSRWRNHCEVVFFGLVFSVGIETVQFFLPTRAADVNDVFWNALGAGLGALLGHLHASVRLDWA
;
A
#
# COMPACT_ATOMS: atom_id res chain seq x y z
N MET A 1 -26.33 -21.36 -7.78
CA MET A 1 -24.87 -21.11 -7.82
C MET A 1 -24.27 -21.36 -6.43
N ARG A 2 -23.28 -22.25 -6.29
CA ARG A 2 -22.57 -22.46 -5.01
C ARG A 2 -21.67 -21.24 -4.74
N ARG A 3 -21.93 -20.49 -3.67
CA ARG A 3 -21.05 -19.40 -3.21
C ARG A 3 -19.75 -20.02 -2.69
N VAL A 4 -18.64 -19.69 -3.29
CA VAL A 4 -17.31 -20.02 -2.72
C VAL A 4 -17.06 -19.05 -1.57
N VAL A 5 -17.29 -19.50 -0.36
CA VAL A 5 -16.95 -18.72 0.85
C VAL A 5 -15.50 -19.02 1.21
N VAL A 6 -14.61 -18.05 1.00
CA VAL A 6 -13.22 -18.16 1.40
C VAL A 6 -13.15 -18.16 2.93
N GLY A 7 -12.76 -19.26 3.54
CA GLY A 7 -12.65 -19.40 5.00
C GLY A 7 -11.58 -18.48 5.59
N LYS A 8 -11.68 -18.15 6.89
CA LYS A 8 -10.72 -17.28 7.59
C LYS A 8 -9.27 -17.77 7.51
N GLY A 9 -9.05 -19.08 7.53
CA GLY A 9 -7.71 -19.64 7.33
C GLY A 9 -7.11 -19.28 5.98
N ALA A 10 -7.87 -19.44 4.89
CA ALA A 10 -7.43 -19.08 3.55
C ALA A 10 -7.21 -17.56 3.39
N GLN A 11 -8.05 -16.73 4.02
CA GLN A 11 -7.85 -15.27 4.05
C GLN A 11 -6.53 -14.90 4.77
N GLY A 12 -6.21 -15.58 5.89
CA GLY A 12 -4.96 -15.38 6.61
C GLY A 12 -3.73 -15.81 5.79
N VAL A 13 -3.82 -16.94 5.08
CA VAL A 13 -2.75 -17.41 4.18
C VAL A 13 -2.52 -16.42 3.04
N LEU A 14 -3.58 -15.90 2.42
CA LEU A 14 -3.48 -14.91 1.35
C LEU A 14 -2.85 -13.60 1.84
N LEU A 15 -3.27 -13.10 3.00
CA LEU A 15 -2.69 -11.90 3.61
C LEU A 15 -1.21 -12.11 3.93
N PHE A 16 -0.85 -13.25 4.52
CA PHE A 16 0.54 -13.59 4.84
C PHE A 16 1.40 -13.67 3.57
N ALA A 17 0.94 -14.42 2.55
CA ALA A 17 1.66 -14.56 1.29
C ALA A 17 1.85 -13.21 0.59
N TYR A 18 0.81 -12.37 0.59
CA TYR A 18 0.91 -11.03 0.00
C TYR A 18 1.84 -10.11 0.82
N THR A 19 1.82 -10.19 2.15
CA THR A 19 2.76 -9.46 3.02
C THR A 19 4.21 -9.86 2.72
N ALA A 20 4.47 -11.16 2.56
CA ALA A 20 5.79 -11.66 2.18
C ALA A 20 6.21 -11.16 0.77
N LEU A 21 5.28 -11.11 -0.19
CA LEU A 21 5.52 -10.55 -1.52
C LEU A 21 5.88 -9.07 -1.46
N VAL A 22 5.16 -8.28 -0.66
CA VAL A 22 5.45 -6.85 -0.44
C VAL A 22 6.85 -6.67 0.15
N LEU A 23 7.19 -7.43 1.20
CA LEU A 23 8.53 -7.40 1.80
C LEU A 23 9.62 -7.78 0.80
N ALA A 24 9.42 -8.83 0.02
CA ALA A 24 10.36 -9.25 -1.01
C ALA A 24 10.56 -8.13 -2.06
N GLY A 25 9.49 -7.54 -2.57
CA GLY A 25 9.55 -6.48 -3.57
C GLY A 25 10.19 -5.18 -3.04
N THR A 26 9.91 -4.83 -1.78
CA THR A 26 10.40 -3.59 -1.19
C THR A 26 11.82 -3.69 -0.62
N LEU A 27 12.25 -4.85 -0.15
CA LEU A 27 13.53 -5.02 0.53
C LEU A 27 14.60 -5.75 -0.30
N LEU A 28 14.21 -6.72 -1.15
CA LEU A 28 15.15 -7.57 -1.90
C LEU A 28 15.44 -7.07 -3.32
N VAL A 29 14.50 -6.32 -3.93
CA VAL A 29 14.73 -5.75 -5.26
C VAL A 29 15.62 -4.53 -5.10
N GLU A 30 16.78 -4.51 -5.77
CA GLU A 30 17.72 -3.40 -5.69
C GLU A 30 17.08 -2.07 -6.12
N GLY A 31 17.35 -1.02 -5.35
CA GLY A 31 16.96 0.35 -5.68
C GLY A 31 17.78 0.90 -6.85
N ARG A 32 17.39 2.07 -7.34
CA ARG A 32 18.16 2.74 -8.39
C ARG A 32 19.46 3.29 -7.82
N PRO A 33 20.58 3.18 -8.53
CA PRO A 33 21.84 3.81 -8.11
C PRO A 33 21.66 5.33 -7.93
N GLY A 34 22.21 5.86 -6.85
CA GLY A 34 22.19 7.31 -6.58
C GLY A 34 20.89 7.84 -5.95
N VAL A 35 19.94 6.98 -5.56
CA VAL A 35 18.78 7.40 -4.76
C VAL A 35 19.23 7.67 -3.33
N VAL A 36 18.91 8.87 -2.82
CA VAL A 36 19.24 9.31 -1.48
C VAL A 36 17.99 9.25 -0.60
N THR A 37 18.17 8.89 0.67
CA THR A 37 17.10 8.94 1.67
C THR A 37 16.42 10.30 1.69
N ASN A 38 15.10 10.30 1.61
CA ASN A 38 14.28 11.51 1.59
C ASN A 38 13.38 11.56 2.84
N LEU A 39 13.66 12.51 3.71
CA LEU A 39 12.87 12.74 4.93
C LEU A 39 12.01 14.00 4.85
N VAL A 40 11.86 14.60 3.65
CA VAL A 40 11.04 15.80 3.45
C VAL A 40 9.63 15.38 3.03
N PRO A 41 8.62 15.62 3.87
CA PRO A 41 7.24 15.26 3.54
C PRO A 41 6.74 16.00 2.30
N PHE A 42 6.03 15.28 1.42
CA PHE A 42 5.40 15.78 0.18
C PHE A 42 6.36 16.36 -0.87
N ASP A 43 7.67 16.12 -0.73
CA ASP A 43 8.66 16.57 -1.71
C ASP A 43 8.50 15.84 -3.07
N ASP A 44 8.01 14.61 -3.06
CA ASP A 44 7.66 13.84 -4.26
C ASP A 44 6.60 14.56 -5.12
N LEU A 45 5.57 15.16 -4.52
CA LEU A 45 4.58 15.96 -5.22
C LEU A 45 5.19 17.23 -5.82
N ALA A 46 6.06 17.90 -5.07
CA ALA A 46 6.77 19.08 -5.55
C ALA A 46 7.68 18.74 -6.73
N ARG A 47 8.44 17.65 -6.65
CA ARG A 47 9.29 17.13 -7.75
C ARG A 47 8.47 16.71 -8.96
N LEU A 48 7.32 16.05 -8.74
CA LEU A 48 6.42 15.65 -9.83
C LEU A 48 5.88 16.88 -10.57
N ARG A 49 5.42 17.90 -9.82
CA ARG A 49 4.95 19.18 -10.40
C ARG A 49 6.05 19.90 -11.18
N ALA A 50 7.25 19.99 -10.61
CA ALA A 50 8.39 20.63 -11.26
C ALA A 50 8.77 19.90 -12.55
N SER A 51 8.79 18.57 -12.55
CA SER A 51 9.11 17.78 -13.76
C SER A 51 8.05 17.92 -14.85
N ALA A 52 6.77 18.05 -14.49
CA ALA A 52 5.70 18.33 -15.46
C ALA A 52 5.87 19.68 -16.13
N GLY A 53 6.27 20.73 -15.36
CA GLY A 53 6.46 22.09 -15.87
C GLY A 53 7.73 22.26 -16.72
N THR A 54 8.82 21.55 -16.39
CA THR A 54 10.12 21.74 -17.05
C THR A 54 10.39 20.75 -18.18
N ALA A 55 9.99 19.49 -18.02
CA ALA A 55 10.29 18.42 -18.98
C ALA A 55 9.04 17.78 -19.61
N GLY A 56 7.85 18.18 -19.16
CA GLY A 56 6.57 17.68 -19.62
C GLY A 56 6.12 16.37 -18.95
N VAL A 57 4.81 16.10 -19.02
CA VAL A 57 4.16 14.95 -18.37
C VAL A 57 4.55 13.59 -18.99
N LEU A 58 5.14 13.58 -20.17
CA LEU A 58 5.66 12.35 -20.81
C LEU A 58 7.14 12.12 -20.52
N SER A 59 7.80 13.01 -19.77
CA SER A 59 9.20 12.81 -19.39
C SER A 59 9.39 11.58 -18.50
N SER A 60 10.51 10.89 -18.66
CA SER A 60 10.83 9.72 -17.82
C SER A 60 10.84 10.06 -16.32
N ARG A 61 11.25 11.28 -15.95
CA ARG A 61 11.23 11.75 -14.55
C ARG A 61 9.82 11.82 -13.98
N PHE A 62 8.89 12.41 -14.75
CA PHE A 62 7.49 12.50 -14.35
C PHE A 62 6.85 11.11 -14.25
N VAL A 63 6.98 10.31 -15.31
CA VAL A 63 6.38 8.96 -15.38
C VAL A 63 6.90 8.07 -14.27
N LEU A 64 8.21 8.05 -14.02
CA LEU A 64 8.80 7.20 -12.99
C LEU A 64 8.47 7.68 -11.57
N GLY A 65 8.36 8.99 -11.35
CA GLY A 65 7.88 9.55 -10.08
C GLY A 65 6.43 9.16 -9.81
N LEU A 66 5.57 9.33 -10.81
CA LEU A 66 4.15 8.94 -10.71
C LEU A 66 3.98 7.44 -10.47
N LEU A 67 4.75 6.60 -11.19
CA LEU A 67 4.71 5.14 -11.01
C LEU A 67 5.15 4.71 -9.61
N GLY A 68 6.13 5.40 -9.00
CA GLY A 68 6.52 5.15 -7.60
C GLY A 68 5.36 5.40 -6.65
N MET A 69 4.77 6.61 -6.70
CA MET A 69 3.65 7.00 -5.84
C MET A 69 2.44 6.08 -6.01
N VAL A 70 2.00 5.86 -7.25
CA VAL A 70 0.85 4.99 -7.57
C VAL A 70 1.15 3.53 -7.23
N GLY A 71 2.38 3.08 -7.45
CA GLY A 71 2.82 1.73 -7.12
C GLY A 71 2.67 1.42 -5.63
N ASN A 72 3.16 2.30 -4.77
CA ASN A 72 3.04 2.19 -3.32
C ASN A 72 1.58 2.20 -2.87
N LEU A 73 0.78 3.15 -3.39
CA LEU A 73 -0.64 3.25 -3.09
C LEU A 73 -1.39 1.97 -3.49
N VAL A 74 -1.19 1.45 -4.71
CA VAL A 74 -1.88 0.26 -5.21
C VAL A 74 -1.45 -0.99 -4.44
N MET A 75 -0.15 -1.15 -4.20
CA MET A 75 0.41 -2.27 -3.44
C MET A 75 -0.22 -2.34 -2.05
N PHE A 76 -0.29 -1.23 -1.34
CA PHE A 76 -0.92 -1.20 -0.02
C PHE A 76 -2.44 -1.19 -0.06
N ALA A 77 -3.09 -0.78 -1.16
CA ALA A 77 -4.54 -0.94 -1.32
C ALA A 77 -4.93 -2.42 -1.41
N VAL A 78 -4.16 -3.25 -2.12
CA VAL A 78 -4.38 -4.70 -2.14
C VAL A 78 -4.15 -5.29 -0.75
N TRP A 79 -3.07 -4.89 -0.06
CA TRP A 79 -2.81 -5.34 1.31
C TRP A 79 -3.95 -4.94 2.27
N GLY A 80 -4.39 -3.70 2.23
CA GLY A 80 -5.48 -3.18 3.07
C GLY A 80 -6.82 -3.88 2.81
N PHE A 81 -7.12 -4.20 1.55
CA PHE A 81 -8.28 -5.00 1.19
C PHE A 81 -8.24 -6.40 1.80
N LEU A 82 -7.11 -7.10 1.68
CA LEU A 82 -6.92 -8.44 2.25
C LEU A 82 -6.96 -8.41 3.79
N ALA A 83 -6.30 -7.43 4.40
CA ALA A 83 -6.30 -7.23 5.85
C ALA A 83 -7.71 -6.95 6.36
N TRP A 84 -8.49 -6.11 5.68
CA TRP A 84 -9.88 -5.83 6.04
C TRP A 84 -10.73 -7.11 5.96
N LYS A 85 -10.62 -7.90 4.89
CA LYS A 85 -11.31 -9.19 4.75
C LYS A 85 -10.96 -10.17 5.88
N PHE A 86 -9.71 -10.16 6.32
CA PHE A 86 -9.26 -11.01 7.43
C PHE A 86 -9.84 -10.57 8.78
N VAL A 87 -9.92 -9.25 9.06
CA VAL A 87 -10.46 -8.75 10.33
C VAL A 87 -11.98 -8.65 10.37
N ASP A 88 -12.64 -8.56 9.21
CA ASP A 88 -14.11 -8.51 9.11
C ASP A 88 -14.75 -9.78 9.70
N GLY A 89 -15.92 -9.63 10.32
CA GLY A 89 -16.65 -10.74 10.95
C GLY A 89 -16.19 -11.12 12.37
N ARG A 90 -15.29 -10.35 13.00
CA ARG A 90 -14.87 -10.54 14.40
C ARG A 90 -15.85 -9.96 15.43
N GLY A 91 -17.07 -9.62 15.04
CA GLY A 91 -18.08 -9.02 15.92
C GLY A 91 -17.78 -7.57 16.35
N ARG A 92 -16.79 -6.93 15.71
CA ARG A 92 -16.40 -5.54 15.97
C ARG A 92 -17.10 -4.58 15.00
N SER A 93 -17.16 -3.30 15.37
CA SER A 93 -17.69 -2.28 14.47
C SER A 93 -16.78 -2.15 13.22
N ARG A 94 -17.39 -1.89 12.07
CA ARG A 94 -16.66 -1.73 10.80
C ARG A 94 -15.65 -0.59 10.85
N TRP A 95 -15.97 0.49 11.59
CA TRP A 95 -15.05 1.60 11.82
C TRP A 95 -13.78 1.17 12.57
N ARG A 96 -13.93 0.35 13.61
CA ARG A 96 -12.78 -0.24 14.33
C ARG A 96 -11.89 -1.07 13.41
N ASN A 97 -12.50 -1.87 12.53
CA ASN A 97 -11.75 -2.65 11.55
C ASN A 97 -10.97 -1.75 10.58
N HIS A 98 -11.56 -0.63 10.16
CA HIS A 98 -10.86 0.37 9.35
C HIS A 98 -9.65 0.96 10.07
N CYS A 99 -9.84 1.47 11.28
CA CYS A 99 -8.76 2.04 12.08
C CYS A 99 -7.64 1.01 12.33
N GLU A 100 -8.01 -0.25 12.62
CA GLU A 100 -7.06 -1.34 12.82
C GLU A 100 -6.22 -1.58 11.55
N VAL A 101 -6.85 -1.67 10.39
CA VAL A 101 -6.14 -1.90 9.11
C VAL A 101 -5.23 -0.72 8.76
N VAL A 102 -5.70 0.51 8.89
CA VAL A 102 -4.89 1.71 8.62
C VAL A 102 -3.71 1.79 9.58
N PHE A 103 -3.93 1.54 10.87
CA PHE A 103 -2.88 1.54 11.88
C PHE A 103 -1.80 0.48 11.57
N PHE A 104 -2.19 -0.76 11.29
CA PHE A 104 -1.22 -1.80 10.95
C PHE A 104 -0.55 -1.56 9.60
N GLY A 105 -1.25 -0.99 8.62
CA GLY A 105 -0.66 -0.56 7.35
C GLY A 105 0.41 0.51 7.56
N LEU A 106 0.15 1.50 8.41
CA LEU A 106 1.11 2.53 8.78
C LEU A 106 2.34 1.92 9.50
N VAL A 107 2.12 1.08 10.52
CA VAL A 107 3.22 0.41 11.25
C VAL A 107 4.05 -0.46 10.31
N PHE A 108 3.41 -1.19 9.42
CA PHE A 108 4.08 -2.04 8.42
C PHE A 108 4.94 -1.20 7.47
N SER A 109 4.39 -0.08 6.96
CA SER A 109 5.14 0.83 6.08
C SER A 109 6.33 1.48 6.79
N VAL A 110 6.14 2.01 8.01
CA VAL A 110 7.24 2.55 8.81
C VAL A 110 8.32 1.49 9.06
N GLY A 111 7.92 0.24 9.30
CA GLY A 111 8.87 -0.88 9.44
C GLY A 111 9.70 -1.11 8.18
N ILE A 112 9.07 -1.08 6.99
CA ILE A 112 9.77 -1.20 5.69
C ILE A 112 10.78 -0.06 5.54
N GLU A 113 10.35 1.20 5.71
CA GLU A 113 11.21 2.37 5.56
C GLU A 113 12.39 2.37 6.56
N THR A 114 12.11 1.91 7.79
CA THR A 114 13.17 1.76 8.80
C THR A 114 14.22 0.74 8.36
N VAL A 115 13.80 -0.41 7.81
CA VAL A 115 14.76 -1.41 7.30
C VAL A 115 15.50 -0.85 6.08
N GLN A 116 14.82 -0.19 5.16
CA GLN A 116 15.43 0.42 3.96
C GLN A 116 16.48 1.47 4.33
N PHE A 117 16.24 2.24 5.39
CA PHE A 117 17.20 3.23 5.89
C PHE A 117 18.59 2.62 6.24
N PHE A 118 18.60 1.37 6.71
CA PHE A 118 19.83 0.65 7.05
C PHE A 118 20.41 -0.18 5.89
N LEU A 119 19.67 -0.32 4.77
CA LEU A 119 20.15 -1.08 3.61
C LEU A 119 20.94 -0.19 2.64
N PRO A 120 22.19 -0.54 2.29
CA PRO A 120 23.01 0.28 1.39
C PRO A 120 22.48 0.33 -0.05
N THR A 121 21.65 -0.61 -0.43
CA THR A 121 21.04 -0.72 -1.77
C THR A 121 19.67 -0.06 -1.88
N ARG A 122 19.17 0.53 -0.79
CA ARG A 122 17.84 1.15 -0.72
C ARG A 122 17.94 2.57 -0.16
N ALA A 123 16.92 3.35 -0.42
CA ALA A 123 16.76 4.67 0.19
C ALA A 123 15.37 4.77 0.80
N ALA A 124 15.31 5.11 2.08
CA ALA A 124 14.04 5.35 2.75
C ALA A 124 13.41 6.67 2.26
N ASP A 125 12.10 6.67 2.07
CA ASP A 125 11.34 7.87 1.69
C ASP A 125 10.09 8.01 2.57
N VAL A 126 10.02 9.10 3.32
CA VAL A 126 8.86 9.38 4.19
C VAL A 126 7.54 9.50 3.40
N ASN A 127 7.61 9.86 2.13
CA ASN A 127 6.43 9.96 1.27
C ASN A 127 5.83 8.58 0.97
N ASP A 128 6.67 7.54 0.89
CA ASP A 128 6.20 6.16 0.71
C ASP A 128 5.33 5.71 1.89
N VAL A 129 5.66 6.14 3.13
CA VAL A 129 4.81 5.90 4.31
C VAL A 129 3.43 6.51 4.13
N PHE A 130 3.36 7.72 3.60
CA PHE A 130 2.08 8.39 3.35
C PHE A 130 1.24 7.65 2.28
N TRP A 131 1.84 7.32 1.13
CA TRP A 131 1.14 6.64 0.04
C TRP A 131 0.71 5.22 0.43
N ASN A 132 1.53 4.52 1.18
CA ASN A 132 1.23 3.19 1.71
C ASN A 132 0.07 3.23 2.71
N ALA A 133 0.08 4.16 3.67
CA ALA A 133 -1.02 4.32 4.64
C ALA A 133 -2.33 4.70 3.96
N LEU A 134 -2.28 5.62 2.97
CA LEU A 134 -3.44 5.99 2.16
C LEU A 134 -3.96 4.79 1.37
N GLY A 135 -3.06 4.03 0.74
CA GLY A 135 -3.39 2.79 0.04
C GLY A 135 -4.09 1.78 0.95
N ALA A 136 -3.54 1.51 2.15
CA ALA A 136 -4.16 0.62 3.12
C ALA A 136 -5.58 1.06 3.51
N GLY A 137 -5.78 2.36 3.70
CA GLY A 137 -7.10 2.95 3.98
C GLY A 137 -8.10 2.77 2.84
N LEU A 138 -7.68 3.05 1.60
CA LEU A 138 -8.51 2.85 0.40
C LEU A 138 -8.83 1.37 0.20
N GLY A 139 -7.87 0.47 0.40
CA GLY A 139 -8.09 -0.97 0.33
C GLY A 139 -9.10 -1.47 1.37
N ALA A 140 -9.00 -0.99 2.61
CA ALA A 140 -9.96 -1.28 3.65
C ALA A 140 -11.38 -0.77 3.30
N LEU A 141 -11.47 0.42 2.71
CA LEU A 141 -12.74 0.98 2.23
C LEU A 141 -13.35 0.12 1.13
N LEU A 142 -12.56 -0.31 0.15
CA LEU A 142 -13.01 -1.22 -0.91
C LEU A 142 -13.49 -2.57 -0.33
N GLY A 143 -12.78 -3.10 0.67
CA GLY A 143 -13.20 -4.31 1.39
C GLY A 143 -14.56 -4.15 2.06
N HIS A 144 -14.77 -3.01 2.71
CA HIS A 144 -16.04 -2.64 3.35
C HIS A 144 -17.17 -2.53 2.31
N LEU A 145 -16.97 -1.78 1.23
CA LEU A 145 -17.97 -1.59 0.18
C LEU A 145 -18.35 -2.93 -0.45
N HIS A 146 -17.36 -3.77 -0.77
CA HIS A 146 -17.60 -5.11 -1.30
C HIS A 146 -18.44 -5.99 -0.36
N ALA A 147 -18.29 -5.86 0.95
CA ALA A 147 -19.08 -6.59 1.93
C ALA A 147 -20.48 -5.99 2.12
N SER A 148 -20.66 -4.69 1.84
CA SER A 148 -21.92 -3.98 2.00
C SER A 148 -22.84 -4.10 0.77
N VAL A 149 -22.25 -4.19 -0.42
CA VAL A 149 -22.99 -4.36 -1.67
C VAL A 149 -23.21 -5.85 -1.88
N ARG A 150 -24.31 -6.39 -1.34
CA ARG A 150 -24.82 -7.70 -1.75
C ARG A 150 -25.58 -7.47 -3.05
N LEU A 151 -24.95 -7.69 -4.18
CA LEU A 151 -25.64 -7.81 -5.46
C LEU A 151 -26.39 -9.16 -5.44
N ASP A 152 -27.61 -9.16 -4.98
CA ASP A 152 -28.54 -10.25 -5.20
C ASP A 152 -29.04 -10.11 -6.64
N TRP A 153 -28.41 -10.83 -7.56
CA TRP A 153 -28.93 -11.03 -8.90
C TRP A 153 -30.04 -12.09 -8.78
N ALA A 154 -31.31 -11.64 -8.90
CA ALA A 154 -32.47 -12.51 -9.02
C ALA A 154 -32.48 -13.22 -10.37
#